data_4bb9d3643446b952edac2c9c236dbb7d
#
_entry.id   4bb9d3643446b952edac2c9c236dbb7d
#
_cell.length_a   1.000
_cell.length_b   1.000
_cell.length_c   1.000
_cell.angle_alpha   90.00
_cell.angle_beta   90.00
_cell.angle_gamma   90.00
#
_symmetry.space_group_name_H-M   'P 1'
#
loop_
_entity.id
_entity.type
_entity.pdbx_description
1 polymer ?
#
loop_
_entity_poly.entity_id
_entity_poly.type
_entity_poly.pdbx_seq_one_letter_code
_entity_poly.pdbx_strand_id
1 'polypeptide(L)'
;MRLKVPRLGDDEIVLRPPAPGDIDAITEACQDPEIPRWTRVPSPYTRAHATDFVERSARTWEQGTDAPFVIVDAETGRLLGAIGVHRFGGEDDGPEVGYWLEREARGRGVATRALRLVADWACRELGVRLLLQADVRNVASRRVAEKVRFRFVGEAKAPAGCGDCETVAVYELNP
;
A
#
# COMPACT_ATOMS: atom_id res chain seq x y z
N MET A 1 2.03 20.21 0.09
CA MET A 1 1.11 20.32 -1.08
C MET A 1 -0.17 19.60 -0.71
N ARG A 2 -1.34 20.20 -0.90
CA ARG A 2 -2.62 19.52 -0.56
C ARG A 2 -2.93 18.52 -1.68
N LEU A 3 -2.94 17.23 -1.37
CA LEU A 3 -3.28 16.19 -2.34
C LEU A 3 -4.79 16.18 -2.58
N LYS A 4 -5.20 16.18 -3.83
CA LYS A 4 -6.60 15.93 -4.19
C LYS A 4 -6.82 14.42 -4.26
N VAL A 5 -7.84 13.93 -3.55
CA VAL A 5 -8.21 12.51 -3.59
C VAL A 5 -8.62 12.14 -5.02
N PRO A 6 -7.88 11.22 -5.69
CA PRO A 6 -8.24 10.81 -7.04
C PRO A 6 -9.38 9.78 -7.03
N ARG A 7 -10.03 9.62 -8.18
CA ARG A 7 -10.88 8.46 -8.45
C ARG A 7 -10.05 7.40 -9.17
N LEU A 8 -9.68 6.34 -8.46
CA LEU A 8 -8.90 5.24 -9.01
C LEU A 8 -9.74 3.97 -8.99
N GLY A 9 -9.77 3.28 -10.12
CA GLY A 9 -10.48 2.01 -10.23
C GLY A 9 -10.48 1.49 -11.66
N ASP A 10 -10.83 0.23 -11.78
CA ASP A 10 -11.10 -0.45 -13.03
C ASP A 10 -12.41 -1.26 -12.91
N ASP A 11 -12.62 -2.23 -13.76
CA ASP A 11 -13.80 -3.08 -13.78
C ASP A 11 -13.87 -4.10 -12.64
N GLU A 12 -12.77 -4.33 -11.92
CA GLU A 12 -12.70 -5.31 -10.82
C GLU A 12 -12.49 -4.68 -9.45
N ILE A 13 -11.74 -3.58 -9.35
CA ILE A 13 -11.40 -2.96 -8.07
C ILE A 13 -11.60 -1.44 -8.08
N VAL A 14 -11.89 -0.89 -6.91
CA VAL A 14 -11.91 0.55 -6.64
C VAL A 14 -10.96 0.85 -5.49
N LEU A 15 -10.19 1.92 -5.62
CA LEU A 15 -9.35 2.47 -4.57
C LEU A 15 -10.00 3.77 -4.05
N ARG A 16 -10.22 3.84 -2.76
CA ARG A 16 -10.77 5.03 -2.09
C ARG A 16 -10.13 5.24 -0.72
N PRO A 17 -10.16 6.44 -0.15
CA PRO A 17 -9.71 6.64 1.22
C PRO A 17 -10.42 5.71 2.20
N PRO A 18 -9.74 5.25 3.26
CA PRO A 18 -10.37 4.51 4.34
C PRO A 18 -11.47 5.34 5.03
N ALA A 19 -12.55 4.69 5.41
CA ALA A 19 -13.69 5.30 6.10
C ALA A 19 -14.05 4.53 7.37
N PRO A 20 -14.81 5.12 8.32
CA PRO A 20 -15.21 4.44 9.56
C PRO A 20 -15.90 3.09 9.34
N GLY A 21 -16.65 2.94 8.25
CA GLY A 21 -17.30 1.68 7.86
C GLY A 21 -16.34 0.54 7.51
N ASP A 22 -15.06 0.82 7.30
CA ASP A 22 -14.03 -0.18 6.97
C ASP A 22 -13.36 -0.80 8.22
N ILE A 23 -13.54 -0.20 9.40
CA ILE A 23 -12.81 -0.56 10.62
C ILE A 23 -12.95 -2.04 10.95
N ASP A 24 -14.16 -2.60 10.90
CA ASP A 24 -14.38 -4.00 11.24
C ASP A 24 -13.72 -4.95 10.24
N ALA A 25 -13.89 -4.69 8.94
CA ALA A 25 -13.28 -5.50 7.88
C ALA A 25 -11.73 -5.42 7.91
N ILE A 26 -11.16 -4.24 8.16
CA ILE A 26 -9.70 -4.07 8.34
C ILE A 26 -9.22 -4.86 9.56
N THR A 27 -9.94 -4.77 10.68
CA THR A 27 -9.58 -5.49 11.91
C THR A 27 -9.57 -6.99 11.68
N GLU A 28 -10.59 -7.52 10.99
CA GLU A 28 -10.69 -8.93 10.67
C GLU A 28 -9.58 -9.39 9.72
N ALA A 29 -9.36 -8.68 8.62
CA ALA A 29 -8.33 -9.00 7.63
C ALA A 29 -6.92 -9.04 8.24
N CYS A 30 -6.60 -8.10 9.12
CA CYS A 30 -5.29 -7.97 9.74
C CYS A 30 -5.03 -8.99 10.88
N GLN A 31 -5.97 -9.91 11.17
CA GLN A 31 -5.70 -11.07 12.01
C GLN A 31 -4.83 -12.12 11.30
N ASP A 32 -4.73 -12.08 9.97
CA ASP A 32 -3.89 -12.98 9.21
C ASP A 32 -2.40 -12.74 9.50
N PRO A 33 -1.65 -13.73 10.03
CA PRO A 33 -0.24 -13.57 10.40
C PRO A 33 0.68 -13.27 9.21
N GLU A 34 0.27 -13.56 7.99
CA GLU A 34 1.05 -13.22 6.79
C GLU A 34 1.12 -11.70 6.54
N ILE A 35 0.16 -10.91 7.05
CA ILE A 35 0.19 -9.46 6.89
C ILE A 35 1.31 -8.83 7.70
N PRO A 36 1.41 -8.98 9.03
CA PRO A 36 2.53 -8.42 9.80
C PRO A 36 3.87 -9.05 9.45
N ARG A 37 3.87 -10.29 8.92
CA ARG A 37 5.12 -10.93 8.45
C ARG A 37 5.82 -10.14 7.36
N TRP A 38 5.07 -9.56 6.42
CA TRP A 38 5.59 -8.90 5.24
C TRP A 38 5.45 -7.37 5.25
N THR A 39 4.83 -6.81 6.28
CA THR A 39 4.52 -5.38 6.38
C THR A 39 4.83 -4.86 7.78
N ARG A 40 4.66 -3.55 7.97
CA ARG A 40 4.74 -2.89 9.29
C ARG A 40 3.40 -2.85 10.03
N VAL A 41 2.41 -3.61 9.58
CA VAL A 41 1.13 -3.73 10.27
C VAL A 41 1.35 -4.37 11.65
N PRO A 42 0.80 -3.78 12.74
CA PRO A 42 1.02 -4.30 14.09
C PRO A 42 0.50 -5.73 14.29
N SER A 43 1.14 -6.46 15.20
CA SER A 43 0.69 -7.77 15.66
C SER A 43 0.87 -7.88 17.19
N PRO A 44 -0.18 -8.25 17.95
CA PRO A 44 -1.55 -8.51 17.52
C PRO A 44 -2.26 -7.25 17.00
N TYR A 45 -3.15 -7.42 16.03
CA TYR A 45 -3.91 -6.31 15.48
C TYR A 45 -5.24 -6.15 16.20
N THR A 46 -5.56 -4.94 16.61
CA THR A 46 -6.77 -4.63 17.37
C THR A 46 -7.67 -3.66 16.62
N ARG A 47 -8.95 -3.59 17.01
CA ARG A 47 -9.88 -2.58 16.48
C ARG A 47 -9.36 -1.15 16.68
N ALA A 48 -8.65 -0.88 17.78
CA ALA A 48 -8.03 0.42 18.03
C ALA A 48 -6.98 0.77 16.96
N HIS A 49 -6.20 -0.19 16.48
CA HIS A 49 -5.27 0.01 15.38
C HIS A 49 -5.98 0.37 14.08
N ALA A 50 -7.10 -0.29 13.78
CA ALA A 50 -7.91 0.02 12.59
C ALA A 50 -8.55 1.42 12.69
N THR A 51 -9.06 1.79 13.86
CA THR A 51 -9.60 3.14 14.11
C THR A 51 -8.53 4.20 13.90
N ASP A 52 -7.35 4.02 14.51
CA ASP A 52 -6.21 4.95 14.33
C ASP A 52 -5.78 5.05 12.87
N PHE A 53 -5.74 3.92 12.14
CA PHE A 53 -5.42 3.93 10.71
C PHE A 53 -6.41 4.78 9.91
N VAL A 54 -7.71 4.64 10.14
CA VAL A 54 -8.76 5.42 9.44
C VAL A 54 -8.66 6.90 9.77
N GLU A 55 -8.52 7.26 11.04
CA GLU A 55 -8.42 8.65 11.49
C GLU A 55 -7.13 9.32 10.99
N ARG A 56 -6.01 8.60 11.07
CA ARG A 56 -4.73 9.10 10.55
C ARG A 56 -4.77 9.29 9.04
N SER A 57 -5.41 8.38 8.32
CA SER A 57 -5.58 8.47 6.86
C SER A 57 -6.26 9.78 6.44
N ALA A 58 -7.31 10.20 7.12
CA ALA A 58 -7.97 11.46 6.83
C ALA A 58 -7.02 12.66 7.02
N ARG A 59 -6.26 12.67 8.13
CA ARG A 59 -5.30 13.74 8.41
C ARG A 59 -4.16 13.80 7.39
N THR A 60 -3.59 12.66 7.01
CA THR A 60 -2.46 12.63 6.07
C THR A 60 -2.86 13.05 4.67
N TRP A 61 -4.08 12.74 4.22
CA TRP A 61 -4.62 13.27 2.98
C TRP A 61 -4.74 14.80 3.01
N GLU A 62 -5.23 15.38 4.10
CA GLU A 62 -5.34 16.83 4.25
C GLU A 62 -3.97 17.53 4.28
N GLN A 63 -3.00 16.91 4.95
CA GLN A 63 -1.63 17.41 5.05
C GLN A 63 -0.83 17.20 3.76
N GLY A 64 -1.23 16.24 2.92
CA GLY A 64 -0.51 15.86 1.71
C GLY A 64 0.82 15.14 1.99
N THR A 65 0.88 14.41 3.10
CA THR A 65 2.06 13.64 3.50
C THR A 65 1.98 12.17 3.07
N ASP A 66 0.76 11.61 3.08
CA ASP A 66 0.51 10.24 2.65
C ASP A 66 -0.83 10.17 1.92
N ALA A 67 -0.95 9.16 1.07
CA ALA A 67 -2.16 8.87 0.29
C ALA A 67 -2.58 7.40 0.51
N PRO A 68 -3.18 7.07 1.68
CA PRO A 68 -3.68 5.73 1.94
C PRO A 68 -5.04 5.48 1.27
N PHE A 69 -5.20 4.27 0.72
CA PHE A 69 -6.43 3.76 0.13
C PHE A 69 -6.78 2.40 0.72
N VAL A 70 -8.05 2.10 0.82
CA VAL A 70 -8.55 0.73 0.84
C VAL A 70 -8.81 0.26 -0.59
N ILE A 71 -8.56 -1.03 -0.82
CA ILE A 71 -8.86 -1.72 -2.07
C ILE A 71 -10.17 -2.45 -1.86
N VAL A 72 -11.19 -2.13 -2.65
CA VAL A 72 -12.49 -2.78 -2.57
C VAL A 72 -12.88 -3.39 -3.90
N ASP A 73 -13.64 -4.47 -3.85
CA ASP A 73 -14.25 -5.09 -5.00
C ASP A 73 -15.25 -4.12 -5.66
N ALA A 74 -15.16 -3.93 -6.97
CA ALA A 74 -15.93 -2.92 -7.70
C ALA A 74 -17.44 -3.24 -7.72
N GLU A 75 -17.82 -4.52 -7.69
CA GLU A 75 -19.21 -4.95 -7.73
C GLU A 75 -19.86 -4.96 -6.34
N THR A 76 -19.15 -5.53 -5.34
CA THR A 76 -19.71 -5.80 -4.01
C THR A 76 -19.34 -4.77 -2.97
N GLY A 77 -18.28 -3.98 -3.18
CA GLY A 77 -17.70 -3.08 -2.18
C GLY A 77 -16.95 -3.78 -1.05
N ARG A 78 -16.77 -5.11 -1.12
CA ARG A 78 -16.03 -5.88 -0.11
C ARG A 78 -14.57 -5.43 -0.05
N LEU A 79 -14.02 -5.31 1.16
CA LEU A 79 -12.61 -5.02 1.37
C LEU A 79 -11.74 -6.18 0.84
N LEU A 80 -10.75 -5.83 0.04
CA LEU A 80 -9.75 -6.75 -0.51
C LEU A 80 -8.35 -6.49 0.07
N GLY A 81 -8.11 -5.32 0.62
CA GLY A 81 -6.83 -4.93 1.18
C GLY A 81 -6.68 -3.43 1.33
N ALA A 82 -5.44 -3.00 1.47
CA ALA A 82 -5.08 -1.59 1.48
C ALA A 82 -3.78 -1.36 0.70
N ILE A 83 -3.65 -0.19 0.12
CA ILE A 83 -2.45 0.29 -0.56
C ILE A 83 -2.27 1.77 -0.24
N GLY A 84 -1.04 2.23 -0.12
CA GLY A 84 -0.80 3.65 0.13
C GLY A 84 0.54 4.11 -0.39
N VAL A 85 0.64 5.41 -0.67
CA VAL A 85 1.89 6.09 -0.95
C VAL A 85 2.23 6.95 0.25
N HIS A 86 3.41 6.78 0.78
CA HIS A 86 3.89 7.41 2.01
C HIS A 86 5.04 8.36 1.74
N ARG A 87 5.20 9.35 2.63
CA ARG A 87 6.34 10.28 2.64
C ARG A 87 6.42 11.20 1.41
N PHE A 88 5.29 11.73 0.95
CA PHE A 88 5.32 12.82 -0.01
C PHE A 88 6.05 14.04 0.58
N GLY A 89 7.04 14.54 -0.16
CA GLY A 89 7.82 15.72 0.26
C GLY A 89 8.86 15.44 1.35
N GLY A 90 9.18 14.18 1.64
CA GLY A 90 10.31 13.81 2.49
C GLY A 90 11.66 14.14 1.83
N GLU A 91 12.68 14.40 2.67
CA GLU A 91 14.03 14.76 2.21
C GLU A 91 14.85 13.56 1.70
N ASP A 92 14.37 12.32 1.98
CA ASP A 92 15.01 11.07 1.61
C ASP A 92 14.57 10.58 0.22
N ASP A 93 14.83 9.34 -0.09
CA ASP A 93 14.73 8.68 -1.41
C ASP A 93 13.41 8.85 -2.20
N GLY A 94 12.41 9.52 -1.66
CA GLY A 94 11.12 9.80 -2.29
C GLY A 94 9.95 8.98 -1.73
N PRO A 95 8.73 9.20 -2.27
CA PRO A 95 7.53 8.50 -1.82
C PRO A 95 7.64 6.99 -2.03
N GLU A 96 7.21 6.23 -1.01
CA GLU A 96 7.21 4.77 -1.02
C GLU A 96 5.79 4.23 -1.09
N VAL A 97 5.54 3.26 -1.96
CA VAL A 97 4.28 2.54 -2.03
C VAL A 97 4.37 1.21 -1.29
N GLY A 98 3.36 0.94 -0.45
CA GLY A 98 3.21 -0.31 0.26
C GLY A 98 1.76 -0.79 0.26
N TYR A 99 1.54 -2.10 0.41
CA TYR A 99 0.20 -2.69 0.39
C TYR A 99 0.15 -4.00 1.16
N TRP A 100 -1.06 -4.39 1.52
CA TRP A 100 -1.41 -5.73 1.98
C TRP A 100 -2.75 -6.16 1.40
N LEU A 101 -2.95 -7.47 1.25
CA LEU A 101 -4.20 -8.06 0.80
C LEU A 101 -4.77 -9.00 1.86
N GLU A 102 -6.07 -8.99 1.97
CA GLU A 102 -6.85 -10.02 2.65
C GLU A 102 -6.57 -11.38 1.98
N ARG A 103 -6.62 -12.46 2.77
CA ARG A 103 -6.20 -13.80 2.33
C ARG A 103 -6.87 -14.26 1.03
N GLU A 104 -8.19 -14.11 0.95
CA GLU A 104 -8.97 -14.59 -0.21
C GLU A 104 -8.80 -13.73 -1.47
N ALA A 105 -8.27 -12.52 -1.32
CA ALA A 105 -7.99 -11.64 -2.44
C ALA A 105 -6.64 -11.92 -3.12
N ARG A 106 -5.80 -12.75 -2.52
CA ARG A 106 -4.47 -13.08 -3.06
C ARG A 106 -4.56 -14.03 -4.25
N GLY A 107 -3.54 -13.99 -5.12
CA GLY A 107 -3.45 -14.85 -6.29
C GLY A 107 -4.45 -14.52 -7.42
N ARG A 108 -5.15 -13.40 -7.33
CA ARG A 108 -6.19 -12.95 -8.27
C ARG A 108 -5.81 -11.69 -9.06
N GLY A 109 -4.55 -11.25 -8.94
CA GLY A 109 -4.07 -10.04 -9.63
C GLY A 109 -4.46 -8.72 -8.98
N VAL A 110 -5.10 -8.73 -7.81
CA VAL A 110 -5.57 -7.53 -7.10
C VAL A 110 -4.42 -6.57 -6.78
N ALA A 111 -3.31 -7.08 -6.22
CA ALA A 111 -2.15 -6.24 -5.92
C ALA A 111 -1.55 -5.59 -7.16
N THR A 112 -1.44 -6.31 -8.27
CA THR A 112 -0.92 -5.79 -9.54
C THR A 112 -1.81 -4.67 -10.09
N ARG A 113 -3.14 -4.84 -10.05
CA ARG A 113 -4.10 -3.81 -10.47
C ARG A 113 -4.01 -2.58 -9.59
N ALA A 114 -4.06 -2.75 -8.27
CA ALA A 114 -3.99 -1.66 -7.31
C ALA A 114 -2.67 -0.87 -7.44
N LEU A 115 -1.54 -1.58 -7.54
CA LEU A 115 -0.24 -0.93 -7.71
C LEU A 115 -0.15 -0.16 -9.03
N ARG A 116 -0.71 -0.69 -10.12
CA ARG A 116 -0.74 0.01 -11.43
C ARG A 116 -1.55 1.29 -11.35
N LEU A 117 -2.74 1.26 -10.75
CA LEU A 117 -3.59 2.44 -10.60
C LEU A 117 -2.90 3.54 -9.78
N VAL A 118 -2.28 3.18 -8.67
CA VAL A 118 -1.55 4.13 -7.81
C VAL A 118 -0.31 4.66 -8.51
N ALA A 119 0.44 3.79 -9.20
CA ALA A 119 1.64 4.18 -9.92
C ALA A 119 1.33 5.15 -11.09
N ASP A 120 0.29 4.86 -11.87
CA ASP A 120 -0.15 5.75 -12.95
C ASP A 120 -0.56 7.12 -12.41
N TRP A 121 -1.31 7.17 -11.31
CA TRP A 121 -1.69 8.41 -10.66
C TRP A 121 -0.47 9.19 -10.15
N ALA A 122 0.40 8.55 -9.37
CA ALA A 122 1.53 9.21 -8.76
C ALA A 122 2.55 9.71 -9.80
N CYS A 123 2.90 8.87 -10.77
CA CYS A 123 3.87 9.23 -11.79
C CYS A 123 3.32 10.22 -12.81
N ARG A 124 2.10 10.00 -13.34
CA ARG A 124 1.57 10.84 -14.44
C ARG A 124 0.88 12.10 -13.97
N GLU A 125 0.13 12.05 -12.86
CA GLU A 125 -0.63 13.21 -12.38
C GLU A 125 0.18 14.06 -11.39
N LEU A 126 1.00 13.43 -10.54
CA LEU A 126 1.80 14.15 -9.55
C LEU A 126 3.26 14.35 -9.99
N GLY A 127 3.72 13.62 -11.01
CA GLY A 127 5.09 13.71 -11.50
C GLY A 127 6.14 13.24 -10.51
N VAL A 128 5.80 12.33 -9.61
CA VAL A 128 6.71 11.83 -8.57
C VAL A 128 7.25 10.45 -8.91
N ARG A 129 8.52 10.22 -8.59
CA ARG A 129 9.13 8.90 -8.59
C ARG A 129 8.54 8.10 -7.42
N LEU A 130 8.27 6.82 -7.63
CA LEU A 130 7.83 5.90 -6.58
C LEU A 130 8.91 4.89 -6.25
N LEU A 131 9.06 4.60 -4.98
CA LEU A 131 9.83 3.47 -4.44
C LEU A 131 8.89 2.37 -3.96
N LEU A 132 9.33 1.13 -4.09
CA LEU A 132 8.72 -0.03 -3.47
C LEU A 132 9.84 -0.85 -2.83
N GLN A 133 9.67 -1.18 -1.56
CA GLN A 133 10.58 -2.05 -0.83
C GLN A 133 9.85 -3.35 -0.45
N ALA A 134 10.49 -4.48 -0.68
CA ALA A 134 9.98 -5.78 -0.29
C ALA A 134 11.09 -6.61 0.31
N ASP A 135 10.79 -7.35 1.38
CA ASP A 135 11.71 -8.38 1.89
C ASP A 135 12.21 -9.24 0.71
N VAL A 136 13.51 -9.46 0.62
CA VAL A 136 14.12 -10.23 -0.48
C VAL A 136 13.50 -11.63 -0.63
N ARG A 137 12.94 -12.19 0.44
CA ARG A 137 12.23 -13.48 0.47
C ARG A 137 10.78 -13.38 -0.03
N ASN A 138 10.19 -12.19 -0.10
CA ASN A 138 8.82 -11.98 -0.55
C ASN A 138 8.74 -11.98 -2.08
N VAL A 139 8.84 -13.17 -2.67
CA VAL A 139 8.81 -13.37 -4.13
C VAL A 139 7.54 -12.83 -4.77
N ALA A 140 6.39 -12.96 -4.09
CA ALA A 140 5.09 -12.49 -4.60
C ALA A 140 5.09 -10.96 -4.79
N SER A 141 5.55 -10.19 -3.79
CA SER A 141 5.61 -8.74 -3.88
C SER A 141 6.63 -8.26 -4.94
N ARG A 142 7.77 -8.93 -5.02
CA ARG A 142 8.78 -8.64 -6.05
C ARG A 142 8.23 -8.83 -7.47
N ARG A 143 7.51 -9.92 -7.71
CA ARG A 143 6.84 -10.18 -9.01
C ARG A 143 5.77 -9.13 -9.34
N VAL A 144 5.04 -8.65 -8.34
CA VAL A 144 4.06 -7.57 -8.54
C VAL A 144 4.75 -6.28 -8.99
N ALA A 145 5.85 -5.89 -8.34
CA ALA A 145 6.66 -4.73 -8.73
C ALA A 145 7.13 -4.83 -10.20
N GLU A 146 7.69 -5.97 -10.58
CA GLU A 146 8.18 -6.23 -11.95
C GLU A 146 7.05 -6.18 -13.00
N LYS A 147 5.87 -6.75 -12.70
CA LYS A 147 4.69 -6.69 -13.58
C LYS A 147 4.18 -5.28 -13.82
N VAL A 148 4.38 -4.38 -12.86
CA VAL A 148 4.02 -2.95 -12.98
C VAL A 148 5.17 -2.10 -13.51
N ARG A 149 6.25 -2.76 -13.94
CA ARG A 149 7.46 -2.13 -14.53
C ARG A 149 8.29 -1.28 -13.57
N PHE A 150 8.20 -1.56 -12.28
CA PHE A 150 9.20 -1.06 -11.36
C PHE A 150 10.55 -1.73 -11.67
N ARG A 151 11.60 -0.91 -11.72
CA ARG A 151 12.95 -1.36 -11.97
C ARG A 151 13.65 -1.72 -10.66
N PHE A 152 14.22 -2.91 -10.57
CA PHE A 152 15.08 -3.29 -9.45
C PHE A 152 16.35 -2.42 -9.44
N VAL A 153 16.64 -1.81 -8.30
CA VAL A 153 17.81 -0.91 -8.17
C VAL A 153 18.84 -1.40 -7.18
N GLY A 154 18.56 -2.43 -6.42
CA GLY A 154 19.50 -3.01 -5.48
C GLY A 154 18.84 -3.51 -4.20
N GLU A 155 19.65 -3.86 -3.24
CA GLU A 155 19.23 -4.28 -1.91
C GLU A 155 19.68 -3.28 -0.86
N ALA A 156 18.90 -3.16 0.21
CA ALA A 156 19.19 -2.27 1.33
C ALA A 156 18.86 -2.97 2.65
N LYS A 157 19.40 -2.45 3.76
CA LYS A 157 18.99 -2.87 5.09
C LYS A 157 17.52 -2.54 5.29
N ALA A 158 16.77 -3.49 5.84
CA ALA A 158 15.36 -3.29 6.12
C ALA A 158 15.14 -2.11 7.11
N PRO A 159 14.13 -1.28 6.88
CA PRO A 159 13.77 -0.24 7.82
C PRO A 159 13.25 -0.81 9.14
N ALA A 160 13.34 -0.04 10.21
CA ALA A 160 12.84 -0.44 11.52
C ALA A 160 11.34 -0.78 11.47
N GLY A 161 10.92 -1.81 12.19
CA GLY A 161 9.53 -2.24 12.27
C GLY A 161 9.10 -3.26 11.22
N CYS A 162 10.02 -3.77 10.41
CA CYS A 162 9.74 -4.82 9.41
C CYS A 162 9.82 -6.25 9.96
N GLY A 163 9.46 -6.48 11.22
CA GLY A 163 9.50 -7.82 11.82
C GLY A 163 10.91 -8.43 11.79
N ASP A 164 11.05 -9.64 11.25
CA ASP A 164 12.31 -10.37 11.09
C ASP A 164 13.02 -10.10 9.75
N CYS A 165 12.58 -9.10 9.01
CA CYS A 165 13.20 -8.70 7.75
C CYS A 165 14.54 -8.01 8.01
N GLU A 166 15.60 -8.52 7.41
CA GLU A 166 16.95 -7.93 7.50
C GLU A 166 17.31 -7.14 6.25
N THR A 167 16.90 -7.63 5.09
CA THR A 167 17.24 -7.06 3.78
C THR A 167 16.02 -6.91 2.91
N VAL A 168 15.88 -5.75 2.28
CA VAL A 168 14.84 -5.46 1.31
C VAL A 168 15.40 -5.33 -0.10
N ALA A 169 14.67 -5.83 -1.07
CA ALA A 169 14.83 -5.50 -2.48
C ALA A 169 14.16 -4.15 -2.75
N VAL A 170 14.89 -3.24 -3.34
CA VAL A 170 14.43 -1.89 -3.65
C VAL A 170 14.12 -1.77 -5.14
N TYR A 171 12.95 -1.28 -5.44
CA TYR A 171 12.45 -1.04 -6.78
C TYR A 171 12.05 0.43 -6.94
N GLU A 172 12.23 0.97 -8.14
CA GLU A 172 11.80 2.33 -8.46
C GLU A 172 10.96 2.38 -9.74
N LEU A 173 10.03 3.33 -9.80
CA LEU A 173 9.30 3.71 -10.99
C LEU A 173 9.40 5.22 -11.16
N ASN A 174 9.89 5.63 -12.32
CA ASN A 174 9.99 7.06 -12.67
C ASN A 174 8.76 7.52 -13.46
N PRO A 175 8.41 8.82 -13.39
CA PRO A 175 7.36 9.42 -14.18
C PRO A 175 7.48 9.21 -15.68
#